data_c1348e02406bbc5675c65468a28c2af0
#
_entry.id   c1348e02406bbc5675c65468a28c2af0
#
_cell.length_a   1.000
_cell.length_b   1.000
_cell.length_c   1.000
_cell.angle_alpha   90.00
_cell.angle_beta   90.00
_cell.angle_gamma   90.00
#
_symmetry.space_group_name_H-M   'P 1'
#
loop_
_entity.id
_entity.type
_entity.pdbx_description
1 polymer ?
#
loop_
_entity_poly.entity_id
_entity_poly.type
_entity_poly.pdbx_seq_one_letter_code
_entity_poly.pdbx_strand_id
1 'polypeptide(L)'
;MPKARIVETDSGIEGEATVAIYDTMQRKLRDRGWIETNDVIQSGITEGLALEIGPGPGYLGLEWLKHTEGTQLKGLDISADMIAVAERNAKEYGLTSRVEYVRSNGNKMPFADSMFDAVFTNGSLHEWADPKNTMNEIWRVLKPGGRIFISDLRRDMFVLMKWFLYMASKPKEIRPGLISSINAAYTPDELKELIEDTKLASCKVSGNLIGVKLTGKK
;
A
#
# COMPACT_ATOMS: atom_id res chain seq x y z
N MET A 1 -23.44 -12.42 -6.67
CA MET A 1 -22.52 -11.41 -7.21
C MET A 1 -22.09 -10.48 -6.06
N PRO A 2 -20.84 -10.06 -5.97
CA PRO A 2 -20.45 -9.05 -5.01
C PRO A 2 -21.20 -7.74 -5.28
N LYS A 3 -21.44 -6.94 -4.22
CA LYS A 3 -22.07 -5.62 -4.38
C LYS A 3 -21.16 -4.72 -5.23
N ALA A 4 -21.74 -3.74 -5.94
CA ALA A 4 -20.98 -2.75 -6.69
C ALA A 4 -19.95 -2.05 -5.78
N ARG A 5 -18.79 -1.69 -6.35
CA ARG A 5 -17.73 -0.96 -5.66
C ARG A 5 -18.22 0.44 -5.28
N ILE A 6 -17.96 0.84 -4.04
CA ILE A 6 -18.21 2.20 -3.54
C ILE A 6 -16.84 2.89 -3.46
N VAL A 7 -16.60 3.85 -4.33
CA VAL A 7 -15.31 4.57 -4.37
C VAL A 7 -15.14 5.39 -3.09
N GLU A 8 -13.99 5.27 -2.44
CA GLU A 8 -13.60 6.16 -1.35
C GLU A 8 -13.12 7.52 -1.91
N THR A 9 -13.16 8.55 -1.07
CA THR A 9 -12.62 9.86 -1.42
C THR A 9 -11.10 9.84 -1.37
N ASP A 10 -10.45 10.50 -2.32
CA ASP A 10 -8.99 10.55 -2.50
C ASP A 10 -8.27 11.61 -1.63
N SER A 11 -8.87 12.01 -0.52
CA SER A 11 -8.26 12.98 0.42
C SER A 11 -7.21 12.35 1.34
N GLY A 12 -7.13 11.02 1.40
CA GLY A 12 -6.31 10.31 2.37
C GLY A 12 -6.85 10.42 3.80
N ILE A 13 -6.14 9.84 4.76
CA ILE A 13 -6.49 9.95 6.18
C ILE A 13 -5.90 11.23 6.74
N GLU A 14 -6.74 12.15 7.21
CA GLU A 14 -6.36 13.46 7.76
C GLU A 14 -6.88 13.65 9.19
N GLY A 15 -6.27 14.58 9.89
CA GLY A 15 -6.60 14.96 11.26
C GLY A 15 -5.87 14.15 12.32
N GLU A 16 -5.22 14.87 13.24
CA GLU A 16 -4.30 14.31 14.25
C GLU A 16 -4.91 13.13 15.03
N ALA A 17 -6.17 13.24 15.45
CA ALA A 17 -6.83 12.17 16.20
C ALA A 17 -7.04 10.90 15.36
N THR A 18 -7.47 11.05 14.10
CA THR A 18 -7.70 9.93 13.18
C THR A 18 -6.41 9.23 12.83
N VAL A 19 -5.37 10.01 12.53
CA VAL A 19 -4.02 9.52 12.21
C VAL A 19 -3.41 8.78 13.40
N ALA A 20 -3.56 9.30 14.64
CA ALA A 20 -3.07 8.62 15.84
C ALA A 20 -3.77 7.27 16.11
N ILE A 21 -5.07 7.20 15.83
CA ILE A 21 -5.84 5.95 15.92
C ILE A 21 -5.34 4.94 14.88
N TYR A 22 -5.13 5.38 13.64
CA TYR A 22 -4.61 4.55 12.55
C TYR A 22 -3.18 4.07 12.83
N ASP A 23 -2.28 4.96 13.28
CA ASP A 23 -0.92 4.61 13.70
C ASP A 23 -0.94 3.54 14.79
N THR A 24 -1.79 3.70 15.80
CA THR A 24 -1.96 2.72 16.88
C THR A 24 -2.38 1.34 16.36
N MET A 25 -3.28 1.30 15.39
CA MET A 25 -3.71 0.04 14.75
C MET A 25 -2.56 -0.60 13.97
N GLN A 26 -1.93 0.15 13.10
CA GLN A 26 -0.83 -0.34 12.27
C GLN A 26 0.37 -0.82 13.11
N ARG A 27 0.68 -0.12 14.20
CA ARG A 27 1.69 -0.56 15.18
C ARG A 27 1.35 -1.92 15.77
N LYS A 28 0.09 -2.17 16.13
CA LYS A 28 -0.36 -3.48 16.63
C LYS A 28 -0.28 -4.59 15.59
N LEU A 29 -0.57 -4.27 14.31
CA LEU A 29 -0.42 -5.24 13.23
C LEU A 29 1.06 -5.60 13.03
N ARG A 30 1.95 -4.60 13.05
CA ARG A 30 3.40 -4.81 13.01
C ARG A 30 3.87 -5.70 14.15
N ASP A 31 3.50 -5.38 15.40
CA ASP A 31 3.96 -6.12 16.59
C ASP A 31 3.50 -7.59 16.59
N ARG A 32 2.44 -7.90 15.86
CA ARG A 32 1.94 -9.26 15.65
C ARG A 32 2.52 -9.97 14.43
N GLY A 33 3.36 -9.30 13.64
CA GLY A 33 3.88 -9.82 12.40
C GLY A 33 2.83 -9.96 11.28
N TRP A 34 1.78 -9.13 11.32
CA TRP A 34 0.67 -9.17 10.35
C TRP A 34 0.82 -8.14 9.23
N ILE A 35 1.96 -7.46 9.16
CA ILE A 35 2.33 -6.60 8.03
C ILE A 35 2.95 -7.46 6.93
N GLU A 36 2.67 -7.18 5.67
CA GLU A 36 3.06 -7.99 4.51
C GLU A 36 4.55 -7.85 4.10
N THR A 37 5.45 -7.50 5.04
CA THR A 37 6.88 -7.35 4.79
C THR A 37 7.50 -8.60 4.16
N ASN A 38 7.15 -9.78 4.68
CA ASN A 38 7.65 -11.05 4.15
C ASN A 38 7.18 -11.31 2.72
N ASP A 39 5.94 -10.93 2.38
CA ASP A 39 5.40 -11.08 1.03
C ASP A 39 6.12 -10.17 0.03
N VAL A 40 6.44 -8.92 0.43
CA VAL A 40 7.24 -7.99 -0.36
C VAL A 40 8.63 -8.58 -0.62
N ILE A 41 9.31 -9.09 0.40
CA ILE A 41 10.63 -9.72 0.28
C ILE A 41 10.57 -10.99 -0.60
N GLN A 42 9.58 -11.86 -0.40
CA GLN A 42 9.39 -13.08 -1.19
C GLN A 42 9.04 -12.81 -2.64
N SER A 43 8.47 -11.63 -2.97
CA SER A 43 8.29 -11.20 -4.35
C SER A 43 9.63 -10.85 -5.06
N GLY A 44 10.73 -10.88 -4.32
CA GLY A 44 12.09 -10.59 -4.77
C GLY A 44 12.47 -9.12 -4.68
N ILE A 45 11.73 -8.29 -3.93
CA ILE A 45 12.06 -6.90 -3.63
C ILE A 45 12.98 -6.90 -2.41
N THR A 46 14.30 -6.98 -2.65
CA THR A 46 15.32 -7.18 -1.61
C THR A 46 16.53 -6.25 -1.74
N GLU A 47 16.59 -5.41 -2.78
CA GLU A 47 17.75 -4.58 -3.08
C GLU A 47 17.37 -3.26 -3.75
N GLY A 48 18.29 -2.31 -3.77
CA GLY A 48 18.20 -1.04 -4.50
C GLY A 48 17.33 0.01 -3.82
N LEU A 49 16.83 0.93 -4.65
CA LEU A 49 15.93 2.02 -4.25
C LEU A 49 14.49 1.63 -4.55
N ALA A 50 13.66 1.55 -3.53
CA ALA A 50 12.23 1.27 -3.69
C ALA A 50 11.36 2.52 -3.51
N LEU A 51 10.15 2.47 -4.07
CA LEU A 51 9.06 3.41 -3.80
C LEU A 51 7.92 2.68 -3.09
N GLU A 52 7.47 3.20 -1.96
CA GLU A 52 6.22 2.81 -1.30
C GLU A 52 5.15 3.85 -1.58
N ILE A 53 4.00 3.42 -2.11
CA ILE A 53 2.85 4.30 -2.37
C ILE A 53 1.84 4.13 -1.26
N GLY A 54 1.42 5.24 -0.63
CA GLY A 54 0.53 5.24 0.52
C GLY A 54 1.14 4.54 1.74
N PRO A 55 2.36 4.95 2.21
CA PRO A 55 3.00 4.31 3.35
C PRO A 55 2.21 4.47 4.66
N GLY A 56 1.30 5.45 4.73
CA GLY A 56 0.64 5.79 5.97
C GLY A 56 1.65 6.05 7.09
N PRO A 57 1.58 5.35 8.25
CA PRO A 57 2.57 5.49 9.34
C PRO A 57 3.96 4.90 9.01
N GLY A 58 4.17 4.33 7.82
CA GLY A 58 5.47 3.89 7.31
C GLY A 58 5.93 2.50 7.74
N TYR A 59 5.12 1.73 8.48
CA TYR A 59 5.61 0.47 9.07
C TYR A 59 6.01 -0.59 8.06
N LEU A 60 5.32 -0.73 6.92
CA LEU A 60 5.68 -1.73 5.91
C LEU A 60 7.08 -1.45 5.35
N GLY A 61 7.34 -0.22 4.91
CA GLY A 61 8.63 0.19 4.37
C GLY A 61 9.74 0.17 5.42
N LEU A 62 9.46 0.57 6.66
CA LEU A 62 10.44 0.53 7.75
C LEU A 62 10.82 -0.90 8.13
N GLU A 63 9.86 -1.81 8.22
CA GLU A 63 10.17 -3.23 8.44
C GLU A 63 10.89 -3.84 7.23
N TRP A 64 10.53 -3.45 5.99
CA TRP A 64 11.27 -3.87 4.80
C TRP A 64 12.74 -3.41 4.87
N LEU A 65 13.00 -2.14 5.18
CA LEU A 65 14.36 -1.60 5.34
C LEU A 65 15.15 -2.32 6.44
N LYS A 66 14.50 -2.69 7.53
CA LYS A 66 15.13 -3.42 8.65
C LYS A 66 15.55 -4.84 8.27
N HIS A 67 14.83 -5.47 7.34
CA HIS A 67 15.09 -6.85 6.90
C HIS A 67 15.89 -6.93 5.59
N THR A 68 16.34 -5.79 5.05
CA THR A 68 17.14 -5.72 3.82
C THR A 68 18.36 -4.82 4.04
N GLU A 69 19.52 -5.24 3.52
CA GLU A 69 20.75 -4.49 3.65
C GLU A 69 21.02 -3.62 2.43
N GLY A 70 21.61 -2.42 2.64
CA GLY A 70 22.00 -1.53 1.54
C GLY A 70 20.85 -0.92 0.74
N THR A 71 19.61 -1.15 1.14
CA THR A 71 18.41 -0.63 0.48
C THR A 71 18.05 0.79 0.93
N GLN A 72 17.37 1.51 0.05
CA GLN A 72 16.79 2.84 0.32
C GLN A 72 15.32 2.87 -0.07
N LEU A 73 14.55 3.75 0.55
CA LEU A 73 13.11 3.87 0.34
C LEU A 73 12.72 5.34 0.12
N LYS A 74 11.83 5.57 -0.84
CA LYS A 74 10.99 6.77 -0.85
C LYS A 74 9.56 6.37 -0.59
N GLY A 75 8.91 7.06 0.35
CA GLY A 75 7.48 6.92 0.61
C GLY A 75 6.72 8.09 -0.02
N LEU A 76 5.66 7.81 -0.77
CA LEU A 76 4.81 8.83 -1.39
C LEU A 76 3.42 8.76 -0.77
N ASP A 77 2.99 9.81 -0.09
CA ASP A 77 1.67 9.91 0.52
C ASP A 77 1.01 11.26 0.21
N ILE A 78 -0.31 11.28 0.13
CA ILE A 78 -1.08 12.51 -0.08
C ILE A 78 -1.29 13.26 1.24
N SER A 79 -1.33 12.55 2.37
CA SER A 79 -1.57 13.09 3.70
C SER A 79 -0.29 13.61 4.33
N ALA A 80 -0.26 14.92 4.61
CA ALA A 80 0.84 15.54 5.36
C ALA A 80 0.94 15.00 6.80
N ASP A 81 -0.21 14.69 7.41
CA ASP A 81 -0.27 14.17 8.78
C ASP A 81 0.31 12.75 8.86
N MET A 82 0.05 11.90 7.84
CA MET A 82 0.66 10.58 7.75
C MET A 82 2.17 10.66 7.54
N ILE A 83 2.64 11.56 6.68
CA ILE A 83 4.08 11.79 6.48
C ILE A 83 4.76 12.18 7.78
N ALA A 84 4.19 13.10 8.56
CA ALA A 84 4.75 13.50 9.84
C ALA A 84 4.87 12.32 10.83
N VAL A 85 3.88 11.42 10.82
CA VAL A 85 3.93 10.20 11.62
C VAL A 85 4.97 9.21 11.09
N ALA A 86 5.07 9.01 9.78
CA ALA A 86 6.05 8.13 9.16
C ALA A 86 7.49 8.61 9.44
N GLU A 87 7.76 9.91 9.38
CA GLU A 87 9.06 10.51 9.71
C GLU A 87 9.41 10.30 11.20
N ARG A 88 8.44 10.50 12.11
CA ARG A 88 8.62 10.18 13.54
C ARG A 88 8.97 8.70 13.73
N ASN A 89 8.23 7.80 13.09
CA ASN A 89 8.46 6.36 13.19
C ASN A 89 9.82 5.98 12.58
N ALA A 90 10.23 6.57 11.45
CA ALA A 90 11.56 6.37 10.87
C ALA A 90 12.68 6.75 11.84
N LYS A 91 12.49 7.84 12.61
CA LYS A 91 13.42 8.25 13.66
C LYS A 91 13.46 7.23 14.83
N GLU A 92 12.29 6.72 15.26
CA GLU A 92 12.20 5.66 16.28
C GLU A 92 12.94 4.38 15.84
N TYR A 93 12.91 4.05 14.55
CA TYR A 93 13.62 2.90 13.95
C TYR A 93 15.12 3.16 13.72
N GLY A 94 15.59 4.40 13.80
CA GLY A 94 16.97 4.77 13.44
C GLY A 94 17.27 4.68 11.94
N LEU A 95 16.24 4.81 11.10
CA LEU A 95 16.31 4.60 9.64
C LEU A 95 16.19 5.89 8.82
N THR A 96 16.27 7.07 9.45
CA THR A 96 16.12 8.37 8.78
C THR A 96 17.10 8.60 7.63
N SER A 97 18.29 7.98 7.65
CA SER A 97 19.26 8.07 6.56
C SER A 97 18.95 7.17 5.35
N ARG A 98 17.97 6.27 5.48
CA ARG A 98 17.59 5.28 4.46
C ARG A 98 16.20 5.50 3.88
N VAL A 99 15.40 6.42 4.43
CA VAL A 99 14.04 6.70 3.97
C VAL A 99 13.81 8.20 3.83
N GLU A 100 13.07 8.58 2.78
CA GLU A 100 12.58 9.93 2.53
C GLU A 100 11.09 9.85 2.20
N TYR A 101 10.28 10.71 2.83
CA TYR A 101 8.86 10.80 2.53
C TYR A 101 8.56 12.05 1.72
N VAL A 102 7.70 11.90 0.69
CA VAL A 102 7.35 12.95 -0.28
C VAL A 102 5.83 13.09 -0.31
N ARG A 103 5.34 14.30 -0.08
CA ARG A 103 3.91 14.59 -0.22
C ARG A 103 3.55 14.76 -1.68
N SER A 104 2.80 13.82 -2.25
CA SER A 104 2.28 13.92 -3.61
C SER A 104 1.16 12.91 -3.85
N ASN A 105 0.45 13.10 -4.98
CA ASN A 105 -0.56 12.15 -5.45
C ASN A 105 0.09 11.10 -6.38
N GLY A 106 -0.32 9.85 -6.25
CA GLY A 106 0.14 8.74 -7.11
C GLY A 106 -0.16 8.93 -8.61
N ASN A 107 -1.13 9.76 -8.95
CA ASN A 107 -1.49 10.07 -10.33
C ASN A 107 -0.47 10.96 -11.07
N LYS A 108 0.44 11.60 -10.34
CA LYS A 108 1.52 12.42 -10.90
C LYS A 108 2.70 12.40 -9.92
N MET A 109 3.52 11.38 -10.04
CA MET A 109 4.66 11.19 -9.15
C MET A 109 5.79 12.15 -9.49
N PRO A 110 6.37 12.89 -8.51
CA PRO A 110 7.43 13.87 -8.74
C PRO A 110 8.82 13.21 -8.88
N PHE A 111 8.87 12.08 -9.57
CA PHE A 111 10.07 11.28 -9.76
C PHE A 111 10.42 11.14 -11.24
N ALA A 112 11.71 11.00 -11.54
CA ALA A 112 12.19 10.75 -12.89
C ALA A 112 11.76 9.36 -13.41
N ASP A 113 11.73 9.21 -14.73
CA ASP A 113 11.53 7.93 -15.38
C ASP A 113 12.65 6.96 -14.98
N SER A 114 12.30 5.70 -14.80
CA SER A 114 13.26 4.63 -14.51
C SER A 114 14.17 4.93 -13.29
N MET A 115 13.59 5.48 -12.22
CA MET A 115 14.32 5.82 -11.00
C MET A 115 14.40 4.65 -10.02
N PHE A 116 13.36 3.84 -9.89
CA PHE A 116 13.21 2.83 -8.83
C PHE A 116 13.50 1.41 -9.30
N ASP A 117 14.15 0.64 -8.45
CA ASP A 117 14.36 -0.81 -8.64
C ASP A 117 13.10 -1.62 -8.29
N ALA A 118 12.26 -1.06 -7.42
CA ALA A 118 10.97 -1.66 -7.06
C ALA A 118 9.93 -0.61 -6.68
N VAL A 119 8.64 -0.96 -6.86
CA VAL A 119 7.50 -0.22 -6.31
C VAL A 119 6.62 -1.20 -5.55
N PHE A 120 6.23 -0.85 -4.33
CA PHE A 120 5.28 -1.63 -3.56
C PHE A 120 4.26 -0.76 -2.82
N THR A 121 3.13 -1.37 -2.47
CA THR A 121 2.08 -0.77 -1.65
C THR A 121 1.25 -1.85 -0.98
N ASN A 122 0.68 -1.52 0.18
CA ASN A 122 -0.30 -2.34 0.86
C ASN A 122 -1.45 -1.48 1.37
N GLY A 123 -2.69 -1.83 0.97
CA GLY A 123 -3.89 -1.20 1.48
C GLY A 123 -4.12 0.24 1.01
N SER A 124 -3.60 0.64 -0.15
CA SER A 124 -3.84 1.97 -0.72
C SER A 124 -4.56 1.96 -2.08
N LEU A 125 -4.54 0.83 -2.80
CA LEU A 125 -5.13 0.74 -4.16
C LEU A 125 -6.62 1.13 -4.19
N HIS A 126 -7.37 0.80 -3.15
CA HIS A 126 -8.80 1.09 -3.07
C HIS A 126 -9.11 2.59 -2.94
N GLU A 127 -8.14 3.40 -2.51
CA GLU A 127 -8.25 4.87 -2.37
C GLU A 127 -7.83 5.63 -3.64
N TRP A 128 -7.22 4.96 -4.65
CA TRP A 128 -6.74 5.67 -5.83
C TRP A 128 -7.89 6.21 -6.68
N ALA A 129 -7.92 7.53 -6.87
CA ALA A 129 -8.94 8.20 -7.68
C ALA A 129 -8.88 7.79 -9.16
N ASP A 130 -7.66 7.72 -9.71
CA ASP A 130 -7.39 7.22 -11.06
C ASP A 130 -6.35 6.08 -11.03
N PRO A 131 -6.80 4.85 -10.74
CA PRO A 131 -5.90 3.71 -10.59
C PRO A 131 -5.16 3.35 -11.89
N LYS A 132 -5.77 3.56 -13.07
CA LYS A 132 -5.11 3.32 -14.36
C LYS A 132 -3.92 4.25 -14.56
N ASN A 133 -4.11 5.53 -14.27
CA ASN A 133 -3.03 6.50 -14.38
C ASN A 133 -1.94 6.25 -13.34
N THR A 134 -2.30 5.95 -12.08
CA THR A 134 -1.33 5.58 -11.04
C THR A 134 -0.49 4.36 -11.45
N MET A 135 -1.11 3.34 -12.05
CA MET A 135 -0.40 2.15 -12.55
C MET A 135 0.56 2.49 -13.71
N ASN A 136 0.18 3.41 -14.59
CA ASN A 136 1.06 3.89 -15.66
C ASN A 136 2.23 4.74 -15.10
N GLU A 137 2.01 5.53 -14.07
CA GLU A 137 3.06 6.24 -13.34
C GLU A 137 4.02 5.26 -12.64
N ILE A 138 3.51 4.20 -11.99
CA ILE A 138 4.33 3.11 -11.44
C ILE A 138 5.26 2.56 -12.52
N TRP A 139 4.70 2.24 -13.68
CA TRP A 139 5.51 1.76 -14.81
C TRP A 139 6.55 2.77 -15.27
N ARG A 140 6.19 4.05 -15.35
CA ARG A 140 7.09 5.11 -15.78
C ARG A 140 8.31 5.21 -14.86
N VAL A 141 8.09 5.26 -13.55
CA VAL A 141 9.15 5.46 -12.56
C VAL A 141 10.00 4.22 -12.30
N LEU A 142 9.51 3.01 -12.64
CA LEU A 142 10.27 1.77 -12.53
C LEU A 142 11.36 1.68 -13.59
N LYS A 143 12.53 1.18 -13.21
CA LYS A 143 13.60 0.77 -14.12
C LYS A 143 13.18 -0.45 -14.95
N PRO A 144 13.74 -0.65 -16.15
CA PRO A 144 13.65 -1.94 -16.85
C PRO A 144 14.11 -3.09 -15.92
N GLY A 145 13.30 -4.14 -15.80
CA GLY A 145 13.52 -5.25 -14.87
C GLY A 145 13.08 -4.98 -13.43
N GLY A 146 12.64 -3.76 -13.12
CA GLY A 146 12.15 -3.37 -11.78
C GLY A 146 10.90 -4.17 -11.38
N ARG A 147 10.73 -4.39 -10.08
CA ARG A 147 9.69 -5.25 -9.50
C ARG A 147 8.50 -4.46 -8.98
N ILE A 148 7.33 -5.09 -9.05
CA ILE A 148 6.06 -4.53 -8.58
C ILE A 148 5.43 -5.48 -7.58
N PHE A 149 4.97 -4.93 -6.46
CA PHE A 149 4.12 -5.62 -5.50
C PHE A 149 3.02 -4.66 -5.02
N ILE A 150 1.78 -4.96 -5.36
CA ILE A 150 0.61 -4.22 -4.90
C ILE A 150 -0.30 -5.21 -4.19
N SER A 151 -0.69 -4.90 -2.95
CA SER A 151 -1.65 -5.71 -2.19
C SER A 151 -2.73 -4.83 -1.58
N ASP A 152 -3.92 -5.39 -1.48
CA ASP A 152 -5.06 -4.71 -0.88
C ASP A 152 -6.10 -5.72 -0.38
N LEU A 153 -7.08 -5.23 0.38
CA LEU A 153 -8.28 -5.99 0.74
C LEU A 153 -9.04 -6.41 -0.53
N ARG A 154 -9.92 -7.41 -0.38
CA ARG A 154 -10.86 -7.78 -1.44
C ARG A 154 -12.31 -7.61 -0.98
N ARG A 155 -13.16 -7.05 -1.87
CA ARG A 155 -14.57 -6.77 -1.54
C ARG A 155 -15.42 -8.02 -1.43
N ASP A 156 -15.09 -9.06 -2.18
CA ASP A 156 -15.86 -10.29 -2.30
C ASP A 156 -15.48 -11.39 -1.28
N MET A 157 -14.71 -11.03 -0.25
CA MET A 157 -14.40 -11.98 0.83
C MET A 157 -15.68 -12.48 1.51
N PHE A 158 -15.65 -13.71 2.04
CA PHE A 158 -16.78 -14.31 2.74
C PHE A 158 -17.27 -13.47 3.92
N VAL A 159 -18.57 -13.45 4.13
CA VAL A 159 -19.22 -12.66 5.21
C VAL A 159 -18.61 -12.98 6.58
N LEU A 160 -18.32 -14.25 6.86
CA LEU A 160 -17.68 -14.66 8.11
C LEU A 160 -16.29 -14.03 8.29
N MET A 161 -15.52 -13.90 7.21
CA MET A 161 -14.20 -13.26 7.24
C MET A 161 -14.32 -11.75 7.48
N LYS A 162 -15.29 -11.08 6.84
CA LYS A 162 -15.57 -9.66 7.11
C LYS A 162 -15.94 -9.44 8.57
N TRP A 163 -16.78 -10.29 9.11
CA TRP A 163 -17.17 -10.25 10.51
C TRP A 163 -15.98 -10.47 11.44
N PHE A 164 -15.11 -11.45 11.13
CA PHE A 164 -13.89 -11.69 11.89
C PHE A 164 -12.96 -10.48 11.88
N LEU A 165 -12.68 -9.90 10.72
CA LEU A 165 -11.86 -8.69 10.59
C LEU A 165 -12.46 -7.53 11.38
N TYR A 166 -13.78 -7.33 11.29
CA TYR A 166 -14.49 -6.30 12.04
C TYR A 166 -14.34 -6.48 13.56
N MET A 167 -14.47 -7.71 14.05
CA MET A 167 -14.33 -8.00 15.48
C MET A 167 -12.89 -7.91 15.97
N ALA A 168 -11.92 -8.30 15.13
CA ALA A 168 -10.49 -8.25 15.42
C ALA A 168 -9.93 -6.82 15.36
N SER A 169 -10.60 -5.91 14.62
CA SER A 169 -10.14 -4.52 14.47
C SER A 169 -10.26 -3.73 15.77
N LYS A 170 -9.11 -3.24 16.22
CA LYS A 170 -8.96 -2.44 17.44
C LYS A 170 -7.92 -1.33 17.23
N PRO A 171 -8.18 -0.10 17.72
CA PRO A 171 -9.35 0.29 18.52
C PRO A 171 -10.66 0.26 17.69
N LYS A 172 -11.82 0.31 18.36
CA LYS A 172 -13.13 0.13 17.68
C LYS A 172 -13.46 1.28 16.71
N GLU A 173 -12.87 2.42 16.94
CA GLU A 173 -13.03 3.66 16.16
C GLU A 173 -12.58 3.47 14.69
N ILE A 174 -11.71 2.47 14.41
CA ILE A 174 -11.25 2.19 13.04
C ILE A 174 -12.24 1.36 12.21
N ARG A 175 -13.24 0.75 12.84
CA ARG A 175 -14.18 -0.17 12.18
C ARG A 175 -14.99 0.45 11.04
N PRO A 176 -15.47 1.72 11.14
CA PRO A 176 -16.13 2.37 10.00
C PRO A 176 -15.21 2.48 8.78
N GLY A 177 -13.95 2.88 8.98
CA GLY A 177 -12.94 2.93 7.92
C GLY A 177 -12.69 1.55 7.29
N LEU A 178 -12.53 0.49 8.10
CA LEU A 178 -12.39 -0.87 7.57
C LEU A 178 -13.56 -1.29 6.66
N ILE A 179 -14.79 -0.95 7.04
CA ILE A 179 -15.98 -1.25 6.22
C ILE A 179 -15.94 -0.45 4.92
N SER A 180 -15.56 0.83 4.97
CA SER A 180 -15.41 1.68 3.80
C SER A 180 -14.36 1.09 2.85
N SER A 181 -13.17 0.80 3.34
CA SER A 181 -12.07 0.21 2.56
C SER A 181 -12.45 -1.14 1.94
N ILE A 182 -13.15 -2.02 2.68
CA ILE A 182 -13.67 -3.27 2.11
C ILE A 182 -14.67 -3.00 0.96
N ASN A 183 -15.55 -2.02 1.10
CA ASN A 183 -16.53 -1.69 0.05
C ASN A 183 -15.88 -1.03 -1.18
N ALA A 184 -14.77 -0.32 -0.98
CA ALA A 184 -13.99 0.32 -2.03
C ALA A 184 -12.97 -0.64 -2.71
N ALA A 185 -12.64 -1.76 -2.07
CA ALA A 185 -11.66 -2.72 -2.56
C ALA A 185 -12.08 -3.41 -3.86
N TYR A 186 -11.12 -3.82 -4.67
CA TYR A 186 -11.33 -4.58 -5.90
C TYR A 186 -11.51 -6.07 -5.61
N THR A 187 -12.27 -6.75 -6.46
CA THR A 187 -12.20 -8.22 -6.56
C THR A 187 -11.01 -8.61 -7.44
N PRO A 188 -10.52 -9.87 -7.37
CA PRO A 188 -9.45 -10.31 -8.27
C PRO A 188 -9.78 -10.15 -9.75
N ASP A 189 -11.03 -10.37 -10.15
CA ASP A 189 -11.44 -10.26 -11.54
C ASP A 189 -11.51 -8.79 -11.98
N GLU A 190 -12.07 -7.90 -11.15
CA GLU A 190 -12.06 -6.46 -11.42
C GLU A 190 -10.64 -5.89 -11.49
N LEU A 191 -9.70 -6.39 -10.67
CA LEU A 191 -8.31 -5.96 -10.74
C LEU A 191 -7.64 -6.45 -12.03
N LYS A 192 -7.95 -7.66 -12.51
CA LYS A 192 -7.48 -8.15 -13.82
C LYS A 192 -7.97 -7.26 -14.95
N GLU A 193 -9.28 -7.00 -15.00
CA GLU A 193 -9.88 -6.10 -16.01
C GLU A 193 -9.25 -4.70 -15.95
N LEU A 194 -9.03 -4.17 -14.73
CA LEU A 194 -8.45 -2.85 -14.54
C LEU A 194 -7.05 -2.72 -15.16
N ILE A 195 -6.18 -3.75 -14.99
CA ILE A 195 -4.80 -3.69 -15.48
C ILE A 195 -4.67 -3.92 -16.99
N GLU A 196 -5.66 -4.56 -17.65
CA GLU A 196 -5.62 -4.85 -19.09
C GLU A 196 -5.37 -3.62 -19.95
N ASP A 197 -5.94 -2.47 -19.56
CA ASP A 197 -5.77 -1.19 -20.22
C ASP A 197 -4.57 -0.37 -19.71
N THR A 198 -3.67 -0.97 -18.95
CA THR A 198 -2.51 -0.29 -18.36
C THR A 198 -1.20 -0.93 -18.81
N LYS A 199 -0.07 -0.29 -18.48
CA LYS A 199 1.26 -0.86 -18.72
C LYS A 199 1.55 -2.08 -17.83
N LEU A 200 0.71 -2.37 -16.84
CA LEU A 200 0.83 -3.53 -15.93
C LEU A 200 0.04 -4.76 -16.39
N ALA A 201 -0.50 -4.78 -17.62
CA ALA A 201 -1.31 -5.88 -18.16
C ALA A 201 -0.61 -7.27 -18.10
N SER A 202 0.73 -7.31 -18.14
CA SER A 202 1.51 -8.55 -18.02
C SER A 202 1.71 -9.03 -16.58
N CYS A 203 1.32 -8.24 -15.59
CA CYS A 203 1.49 -8.60 -14.18
C CYS A 203 0.48 -9.68 -13.75
N LYS A 204 0.89 -10.48 -12.77
CA LYS A 204 0.06 -11.56 -12.22
C LYS A 204 -0.84 -11.04 -11.12
N VAL A 205 -2.15 -11.20 -11.28
CA VAL A 205 -3.14 -10.99 -10.22
C VAL A 205 -3.39 -12.32 -9.51
N SER A 206 -3.37 -12.31 -8.19
CA SER A 206 -3.72 -13.43 -7.33
C SER A 206 -4.57 -12.95 -6.15
N GLY A 207 -5.28 -13.85 -5.49
CA GLY A 207 -6.08 -13.52 -4.31
C GLY A 207 -5.95 -14.60 -3.24
N ASN A 208 -6.16 -14.21 -2.00
CA ASN A 208 -6.33 -15.11 -0.87
C ASN A 208 -7.71 -14.88 -0.20
N LEU A 209 -7.91 -15.35 1.02
CA LEU A 209 -9.20 -15.23 1.73
C LEU A 209 -9.62 -13.78 2.02
N ILE A 210 -8.65 -12.86 2.17
CA ILE A 210 -8.91 -11.49 2.63
C ILE A 210 -8.41 -10.40 1.67
N GLY A 211 -7.51 -10.71 0.77
CA GLY A 211 -6.85 -9.72 -0.08
C GLY A 211 -6.60 -10.17 -1.51
N VAL A 212 -6.20 -9.19 -2.32
CA VAL A 212 -5.70 -9.36 -3.69
C VAL A 212 -4.24 -8.92 -3.75
N LYS A 213 -3.48 -9.50 -4.67
CA LYS A 213 -2.08 -9.14 -4.94
C LYS A 213 -1.86 -9.03 -6.44
N LEU A 214 -1.13 -8.00 -6.83
CA LEU A 214 -0.59 -7.80 -8.17
C LEU A 214 0.93 -7.82 -8.06
N THR A 215 1.57 -8.71 -8.80
CA THR A 215 3.03 -8.85 -8.81
C THR A 215 3.54 -8.97 -10.23
N GLY A 216 4.72 -8.39 -10.48
CA GLY A 216 5.32 -8.46 -11.81
C GLY A 216 6.67 -7.78 -11.90
N LYS A 217 7.12 -7.62 -13.15
CA LYS A 217 8.34 -6.89 -13.53
C LYS A 217 8.06 -6.03 -14.74
N LYS A 218 8.76 -4.90 -14.82
CA LYS A 218 8.84 -4.07 -16.03
C LYS A 218 9.74 -4.68 -17.07
#